data_d33853eac7a03ac0639787ad1ddc73bd
#
_entry.id   d33853eac7a03ac0639787ad1ddc73bd
#
_cell.length_a   1.000
_cell.length_b   1.000
_cell.length_c   1.000
_cell.angle_alpha   90.00
_cell.angle_beta   90.00
_cell.angle_gamma   90.00
#
_symmetry.space_group_name_H-M   'P 1'
#
loop_
_entity.id
_entity.type
_entity.pdbx_description
1 polymer ?
#
loop_
_entity_poly.entity_id
_entity_poly.type
_entity_poly.pdbx_seq_one_letter_code
_entity_poly.pdbx_strand_id
1 'polypeptide(L)'
;MFKDRKDAGIQLAKKLIGYKNKNVVVLAIPRGGLPLGAIVAEALNAPLDIVLTKKIGHPLNKEFAIGAVSLQGKYVADSAEATHRYIEEETRRIRKILRQRQDQYYKNFAPKILKDKIVIVVDDGVATGSTILATVSLIKEEEPSKIVVAFPVGSSSAINRLYNSPFIDEVVCIEVPKHFNAVGQFYRNFNPVLDKKAMQILKESNKHFIVSKYE
;
A
#
# COMPACT_ATOMS: atom_id res chain seq x y z
N MET A 1 9.36 19.44 -4.82
CA MET A 1 9.76 19.04 -3.43
C MET A 1 8.60 19.32 -2.49
N PHE A 2 8.13 18.30 -1.77
CA PHE A 2 7.03 18.39 -0.82
C PHE A 2 7.49 18.96 0.52
N LYS A 3 6.62 19.73 1.19
CA LYS A 3 6.92 20.23 2.54
C LYS A 3 7.02 19.06 3.54
N ASP A 4 6.05 18.18 3.51
CA ASP A 4 5.93 16.97 4.35
C ASP A 4 4.91 15.99 3.71
N ARG A 5 4.61 14.88 4.41
CA ARG A 5 3.62 13.89 3.95
C ARG A 5 2.19 14.45 3.88
N LYS A 6 1.86 15.46 4.66
CA LYS A 6 0.54 16.11 4.60
C LYS A 6 0.38 16.90 3.31
N ASP A 7 1.36 17.71 2.96
CA ASP A 7 1.37 18.46 1.71
C ASP A 7 1.32 17.52 0.49
N ALA A 8 2.15 16.48 0.49
CA ALA A 8 2.14 15.45 -0.56
C ALA A 8 0.77 14.75 -0.68
N GLY A 9 0.15 14.41 0.44
CA GLY A 9 -1.18 13.79 0.48
C GLY A 9 -2.27 14.70 -0.10
N ILE A 10 -2.24 16.00 0.18
CA ILE A 10 -3.19 16.97 -0.38
C ILE A 10 -3.03 17.06 -1.92
N GLN A 11 -1.79 17.09 -2.41
CA GLN A 11 -1.52 17.12 -3.85
C GLN A 11 -1.97 15.82 -4.53
N LEU A 12 -1.73 14.66 -3.89
CA LEU A 12 -2.14 13.35 -4.39
C LEU A 12 -3.67 13.22 -4.44
N ALA A 13 -4.37 13.67 -3.39
CA ALA A 13 -5.83 13.68 -3.34
C ALA A 13 -6.46 14.49 -4.48
N LYS A 14 -5.85 15.62 -4.86
CA LYS A 14 -6.30 16.41 -6.04
C LYS A 14 -6.21 15.62 -7.33
N LYS A 15 -5.17 14.80 -7.52
CA LYS A 15 -5.03 13.94 -8.70
C LYS A 15 -6.06 12.81 -8.74
N LEU A 16 -6.50 12.36 -7.56
CA LEU A 16 -7.44 11.25 -7.40
C LEU A 16 -8.91 11.72 -7.28
N ILE A 17 -9.20 13.01 -7.34
CA ILE A 17 -10.54 13.56 -7.05
C ILE A 17 -11.66 12.98 -7.96
N GLY A 18 -11.31 12.50 -9.14
CA GLY A 18 -12.24 11.80 -10.04
C GLY A 18 -12.82 10.49 -9.46
N TYR A 19 -12.28 10.01 -8.35
CA TYR A 19 -12.78 8.82 -7.62
C TYR A 19 -13.70 9.18 -6.45
N LYS A 20 -13.94 10.47 -6.18
CA LYS A 20 -14.79 10.90 -5.07
C LYS A 20 -16.20 10.33 -5.19
N ASN A 21 -16.73 9.82 -4.06
CA ASN A 21 -18.05 9.19 -3.93
C ASN A 21 -18.27 7.95 -4.82
N LYS A 22 -17.20 7.34 -5.36
CA LYS A 22 -17.28 6.04 -6.02
C LYS A 22 -17.15 4.91 -4.98
N ASN A 23 -17.37 3.67 -5.39
CA ASN A 23 -17.18 2.50 -4.52
C ASN A 23 -15.68 2.20 -4.32
N VAL A 24 -15.01 3.05 -3.53
CA VAL A 24 -13.56 3.04 -3.31
C VAL A 24 -13.20 2.51 -1.93
N VAL A 25 -12.07 1.82 -1.83
CA VAL A 25 -11.31 1.59 -0.60
C VAL A 25 -9.89 2.11 -0.82
N VAL A 26 -9.40 2.95 0.10
CA VAL A 26 -8.00 3.40 0.10
C VAL A 26 -7.20 2.46 0.99
N LEU A 27 -6.15 1.84 0.43
CA LEU A 27 -5.21 0.98 1.14
C LEU A 27 -3.87 1.68 1.31
N ALA A 28 -3.49 2.00 2.53
CA ALA A 28 -2.19 2.60 2.80
C ALA A 28 -1.12 1.54 3.08
N ILE A 29 0.07 1.68 2.48
CA ILE A 29 1.23 0.86 2.85
C ILE A 29 1.81 1.40 4.16
N PRO A 30 1.80 0.61 5.25
CA PRO A 30 2.35 1.06 6.53
C PRO A 30 3.88 1.19 6.47
N ARG A 31 4.45 2.16 7.13
CA ARG A 31 3.77 3.19 7.93
C ARG A 31 3.68 4.52 7.20
N GLY A 32 4.58 4.75 6.24
CA GLY A 32 4.75 6.03 5.52
C GLY A 32 3.52 6.45 4.71
N GLY A 33 2.81 5.50 4.10
CA GLY A 33 1.61 5.76 3.31
C GLY A 33 0.37 6.17 4.12
N LEU A 34 0.31 5.87 5.43
CA LEU A 34 -0.89 6.16 6.24
C LEU A 34 -1.26 7.64 6.33
N PRO A 35 -0.32 8.59 6.58
CA PRO A 35 -0.68 10.01 6.60
C PRO A 35 -1.26 10.51 5.26
N LEU A 36 -0.75 10.02 4.14
CA LEU A 36 -1.25 10.36 2.81
C LEU A 36 -2.60 9.66 2.54
N GLY A 37 -2.66 8.35 2.84
CA GLY A 37 -3.86 7.55 2.64
C GLY A 37 -5.07 8.12 3.38
N ALA A 38 -4.88 8.65 4.61
CA ALA A 38 -5.95 9.31 5.37
C ALA A 38 -6.48 10.55 4.67
N ILE A 39 -5.61 11.39 4.13
CA ILE A 39 -6.00 12.61 3.40
C ILE A 39 -6.72 12.25 2.09
N VAL A 40 -6.22 11.25 1.37
CA VAL A 40 -6.85 10.75 0.15
C VAL A 40 -8.24 10.17 0.46
N ALA A 41 -8.35 9.31 1.49
CA ALA A 41 -9.61 8.70 1.90
C ALA A 41 -10.66 9.74 2.30
N GLU A 42 -10.28 10.75 3.08
CA GLU A 42 -11.15 11.87 3.45
C GLU A 42 -11.62 12.66 2.21
N ALA A 43 -10.70 13.02 1.32
CA ALA A 43 -11.03 13.79 0.10
C ALA A 43 -11.97 13.02 -0.84
N LEU A 44 -11.84 11.69 -0.91
CA LEU A 44 -12.66 10.81 -1.75
C LEU A 44 -13.97 10.36 -1.08
N ASN A 45 -14.17 10.66 0.20
CA ASN A 45 -15.25 10.10 1.02
C ASN A 45 -15.25 8.56 0.98
N ALA A 46 -14.08 7.97 1.21
CA ALA A 46 -13.82 6.53 1.13
C ALA A 46 -13.23 6.00 2.44
N PRO A 47 -13.49 4.73 2.81
CA PRO A 47 -12.83 4.12 3.95
C PRO A 47 -11.33 3.96 3.71
N LEU A 48 -10.55 4.11 4.79
CA LEU A 48 -9.12 3.81 4.81
C LEU A 48 -8.88 2.42 5.41
N ASP A 49 -7.98 1.67 4.79
CA ASP A 49 -7.44 0.45 5.38
C ASP A 49 -5.93 0.36 5.16
N ILE A 50 -5.29 -0.67 5.70
CA ILE A 50 -3.84 -0.89 5.55
C ILE A 50 -3.54 -2.14 4.76
N VAL A 51 -2.42 -2.10 4.07
CA VAL A 51 -1.85 -3.29 3.43
C VAL A 51 -1.23 -4.19 4.49
N LEU A 52 -1.75 -5.40 4.64
CA LEU A 52 -1.17 -6.47 5.46
C LEU A 52 -0.51 -7.54 4.58
N THR A 53 0.44 -7.09 3.77
CA THR A 53 1.26 -7.96 2.93
C THR A 53 2.74 -7.74 3.19
N LYS A 54 3.56 -8.71 2.81
CA LYS A 54 5.01 -8.58 2.83
C LYS A 54 5.63 -9.41 1.72
N LYS A 55 6.64 -8.85 1.03
CA LYS A 55 7.39 -9.56 -0.01
C LYS A 55 8.14 -10.77 0.56
N ILE A 56 8.25 -11.85 -0.22
CA ILE A 56 9.25 -12.90 -0.04
C ILE A 56 10.48 -12.45 -0.82
N GLY A 57 11.57 -12.18 -0.12
CA GLY A 57 12.85 -11.82 -0.76
C GLY A 57 13.57 -13.05 -1.25
N HIS A 58 14.33 -12.93 -2.35
CA HIS A 58 15.20 -13.98 -2.85
C HIS A 58 16.23 -14.41 -1.77
N PRO A 59 16.59 -15.71 -1.65
CA PRO A 59 17.52 -16.18 -0.62
C PRO A 59 18.88 -15.47 -0.64
N LEU A 60 19.41 -15.13 -1.82
CA LEU A 60 20.69 -14.44 -1.99
C LEU A 60 20.57 -12.91 -2.05
N ASN A 61 19.38 -12.37 -2.31
CA ASN A 61 19.14 -10.92 -2.37
C ASN A 61 17.75 -10.59 -1.85
N LYS A 62 17.63 -10.28 -0.57
CA LYS A 62 16.36 -10.02 0.11
C LYS A 62 15.58 -8.81 -0.45
N GLU A 63 16.27 -7.90 -1.16
CA GLU A 63 15.61 -6.77 -1.82
C GLU A 63 14.88 -7.18 -3.10
N PHE A 64 15.33 -8.22 -3.76
CA PHE A 64 14.65 -8.79 -4.92
C PHE A 64 13.45 -9.62 -4.46
N ALA A 65 12.24 -9.20 -4.84
CA ALA A 65 11.01 -9.91 -4.48
C ALA A 65 10.78 -11.08 -5.45
N ILE A 66 10.63 -12.28 -4.91
CA ILE A 66 10.23 -13.50 -5.63
C ILE A 66 8.79 -13.90 -5.34
N GLY A 67 8.11 -13.19 -4.46
CA GLY A 67 6.72 -13.44 -4.10
C GLY A 67 6.22 -12.47 -3.05
N ALA A 68 4.98 -12.71 -2.61
CA ALA A 68 4.31 -11.96 -1.56
C ALA A 68 3.46 -12.88 -0.69
N VAL A 69 3.26 -12.48 0.55
CA VAL A 69 2.43 -13.19 1.53
C VAL A 69 1.45 -12.21 2.17
N SER A 70 0.18 -12.60 2.23
CA SER A 70 -0.83 -12.04 3.13
C SER A 70 -1.15 -13.05 4.24
N LEU A 71 -2.10 -12.71 5.09
CA LEU A 71 -2.59 -13.66 6.10
C LEU A 71 -3.33 -14.84 5.46
N GLN A 72 -4.05 -14.60 4.38
CA GLN A 72 -4.89 -15.58 3.69
C GLN A 72 -4.17 -16.25 2.51
N GLY A 73 -3.49 -15.45 1.68
CA GLY A 73 -2.87 -15.91 0.43
C GLY A 73 -1.35 -15.83 0.42
N LYS A 74 -0.77 -16.39 -0.62
CA LYS A 74 0.60 -16.16 -1.05
C LYS A 74 0.66 -16.16 -2.57
N TYR A 75 1.48 -15.29 -3.12
CA TYR A 75 1.86 -15.27 -4.53
C TYR A 75 3.36 -15.56 -4.64
N VAL A 76 3.74 -16.42 -5.56
CA VAL A 76 5.14 -16.72 -5.89
C VAL A 76 5.28 -16.63 -7.40
N ALA A 77 6.27 -15.89 -7.88
CA ALA A 77 6.52 -15.77 -9.32
C ALA A 77 7.00 -17.11 -9.89
N ASP A 78 6.58 -17.46 -11.10
CA ASP A 78 7.02 -18.71 -11.79
C ASP A 78 8.54 -18.76 -11.99
N SER A 79 9.17 -17.59 -12.14
CA SER A 79 10.62 -17.43 -12.25
C SER A 79 11.35 -17.39 -10.90
N ALA A 80 10.72 -17.79 -9.80
CA ALA A 80 11.33 -17.76 -8.48
C ALA A 80 12.45 -18.80 -8.35
N GLU A 81 13.69 -18.37 -8.40
CA GLU A 81 14.88 -19.22 -8.17
C GLU A 81 15.08 -19.48 -6.66
N ALA A 82 14.14 -20.19 -6.05
CA ALA A 82 14.16 -20.54 -4.63
C ALA A 82 13.54 -21.91 -4.39
N THR A 83 14.06 -22.64 -3.40
CA THR A 83 13.50 -23.94 -3.05
C THR A 83 12.12 -23.81 -2.42
N HIS A 84 11.26 -24.79 -2.63
CA HIS A 84 9.95 -24.86 -1.99
C HIS A 84 10.03 -24.73 -0.46
N ARG A 85 11.04 -25.40 0.15
CA ARG A 85 11.32 -25.35 1.59
C ARG A 85 11.56 -23.90 2.06
N TYR A 86 12.42 -23.15 1.35
CA TYR A 86 12.68 -21.74 1.67
C TYR A 86 11.42 -20.88 1.61
N ILE A 87 10.62 -21.04 0.54
CA ILE A 87 9.37 -20.29 0.37
C ILE A 87 8.39 -20.57 1.53
N GLU A 88 8.25 -21.83 1.94
CA GLU A 88 7.37 -22.21 3.06
C GLU A 88 7.87 -21.68 4.41
N GLU A 89 9.17 -21.73 4.67
CA GLU A 89 9.78 -21.18 5.89
C GLU A 89 9.58 -19.66 5.97
N GLU A 90 9.87 -18.92 4.87
CA GLU A 90 9.64 -17.47 4.81
C GLU A 90 8.16 -17.13 4.91
N THR A 91 7.27 -17.89 4.28
CA THR A 91 5.81 -17.69 4.39
C THR A 91 5.35 -17.79 5.85
N ARG A 92 5.79 -18.82 6.58
CA ARG A 92 5.46 -18.99 8.02
C ARG A 92 6.00 -17.83 8.86
N ARG A 93 7.26 -17.44 8.62
CA ARG A 93 7.90 -16.32 9.31
C ARG A 93 7.15 -15.00 9.06
N ILE A 94 6.81 -14.74 7.81
CA ILE A 94 6.09 -13.52 7.40
C ILE A 94 4.68 -13.50 8.02
N ARG A 95 3.93 -14.61 7.95
CA ARG A 95 2.57 -14.67 8.54
C ARG A 95 2.57 -14.40 10.04
N LYS A 96 3.58 -14.83 10.78
CA LYS A 96 3.72 -14.48 12.20
C LYS A 96 3.83 -12.97 12.41
N ILE A 97 4.62 -12.28 11.59
CA ILE A 97 4.76 -10.81 11.64
C ILE A 97 3.44 -10.12 11.27
N LEU A 98 2.76 -10.61 10.23
CA LEU A 98 1.50 -10.03 9.77
C LEU A 98 0.37 -10.20 10.81
N ARG A 99 0.29 -11.35 11.51
CA ARG A 99 -0.66 -11.55 12.62
C ARG A 99 -0.42 -10.57 13.75
N GLN A 100 0.82 -10.41 14.19
CA GLN A 100 1.16 -9.41 15.21
C GLN A 100 0.73 -8.00 14.80
N ARG A 101 0.93 -7.63 13.53
CA ARG A 101 0.47 -6.35 13.00
C ARG A 101 -1.06 -6.28 12.95
N GLN A 102 -1.73 -7.33 12.51
CA GLN A 102 -3.19 -7.39 12.50
C GLN A 102 -3.74 -7.14 13.90
N ASP A 103 -3.24 -7.84 14.92
CA ASP A 103 -3.66 -7.67 16.30
C ASP A 103 -3.44 -6.24 16.83
N GLN A 104 -2.38 -5.58 16.38
CA GLN A 104 -2.09 -4.19 16.76
C GLN A 104 -3.04 -3.20 16.07
N TYR A 105 -3.26 -3.34 14.77
CA TYR A 105 -4.01 -2.37 13.98
C TYR A 105 -5.53 -2.55 14.04
N TYR A 106 -6.02 -3.80 14.18
CA TYR A 106 -7.45 -4.13 14.07
C TYR A 106 -8.13 -4.50 15.39
N LYS A 107 -7.63 -4.01 16.52
CA LYS A 107 -8.22 -4.30 17.85
C LYS A 107 -9.74 -4.08 17.93
N ASN A 108 -10.27 -3.10 17.18
CA ASN A 108 -11.65 -2.64 17.30
C ASN A 108 -12.41 -2.57 15.97
N PHE A 109 -11.87 -3.07 14.87
CA PHE A 109 -12.54 -3.08 13.56
C PHE A 109 -11.99 -4.19 12.69
N ALA A 110 -12.74 -4.57 11.65
CA ALA A 110 -12.34 -5.61 10.69
C ALA A 110 -11.70 -5.00 9.44
N PRO A 111 -10.84 -5.76 8.73
CA PRO A 111 -10.38 -5.38 7.40
C PRO A 111 -11.54 -5.09 6.44
N LYS A 112 -11.32 -4.18 5.50
CA LYS A 112 -12.34 -3.84 4.49
C LYS A 112 -12.39 -4.93 3.43
N ILE A 113 -13.61 -5.22 2.95
CA ILE A 113 -13.83 -6.12 1.81
C ILE A 113 -13.44 -5.37 0.54
N LEU A 114 -12.61 -5.98 -0.32
CA LEU A 114 -12.10 -5.37 -1.55
C LEU A 114 -12.85 -5.81 -2.81
N LYS A 115 -13.60 -6.92 -2.74
CA LYS A 115 -14.38 -7.45 -3.87
C LYS A 115 -15.29 -6.37 -4.47
N ASP A 116 -15.27 -6.27 -5.80
CA ASP A 116 -16.06 -5.32 -6.61
C ASP A 116 -15.81 -3.85 -6.30
N LYS A 117 -14.74 -3.52 -5.57
CA LYS A 117 -14.37 -2.14 -5.24
C LYS A 117 -13.22 -1.62 -6.10
N ILE A 118 -13.15 -0.32 -6.25
CA ILE A 118 -11.95 0.36 -6.72
C ILE A 118 -10.99 0.42 -5.53
N VAL A 119 -9.85 -0.23 -5.65
CA VAL A 119 -8.81 -0.23 -4.61
C VAL A 119 -7.72 0.76 -4.99
N ILE A 120 -7.49 1.77 -4.15
CA ILE A 120 -6.42 2.76 -4.34
C ILE A 120 -5.32 2.48 -3.32
N VAL A 121 -4.19 1.93 -3.78
CA VAL A 121 -3.01 1.66 -2.95
C VAL A 121 -2.16 2.93 -2.86
N VAL A 122 -1.90 3.40 -1.64
CA VAL A 122 -1.16 4.66 -1.39
C VAL A 122 0.12 4.39 -0.59
N ASP A 123 1.23 5.01 -1.05
CA ASP A 123 2.48 5.08 -0.28
C ASP A 123 3.11 6.47 -0.37
N ASP A 124 4.11 6.78 0.47
CA ASP A 124 4.81 8.08 0.49
C ASP A 124 5.84 8.24 -0.64
N GLY A 125 6.14 7.18 -1.37
CA GLY A 125 6.96 7.16 -2.56
C GLY A 125 7.41 5.76 -2.94
N VAL A 126 7.90 5.60 -4.16
CA VAL A 126 8.31 4.29 -4.67
C VAL A 126 9.73 4.33 -5.24
N ALA A 127 10.62 3.50 -4.66
CA ALA A 127 12.02 3.36 -5.11
C ALA A 127 12.18 2.24 -6.15
N THR A 128 11.78 1.01 -5.80
CA THR A 128 11.92 -0.17 -6.66
C THR A 128 10.60 -0.72 -7.20
N GLY A 129 9.49 -0.37 -6.56
CA GLY A 129 8.16 -0.90 -6.85
C GLY A 129 7.91 -2.33 -6.35
N SER A 130 8.92 -3.02 -5.83
CA SER A 130 8.81 -4.44 -5.44
C SER A 130 7.74 -4.69 -4.37
N THR A 131 7.61 -3.79 -3.39
CA THR A 131 6.56 -3.90 -2.35
C THR A 131 5.17 -3.72 -2.95
N ILE A 132 5.00 -2.74 -3.85
CA ILE A 132 3.72 -2.46 -4.50
C ILE A 132 3.31 -3.63 -5.40
N LEU A 133 4.22 -4.12 -6.25
CA LEU A 133 3.94 -5.29 -7.11
C LEU A 133 3.55 -6.53 -6.30
N ALA A 134 4.28 -6.80 -5.24
CA ALA A 134 3.96 -7.89 -4.32
C ALA A 134 2.60 -7.70 -3.61
N THR A 135 2.22 -6.48 -3.34
CA THR A 135 0.92 -6.14 -2.72
C THR A 135 -0.22 -6.32 -3.71
N VAL A 136 -0.10 -5.74 -4.91
CA VAL A 136 -1.20 -5.76 -5.89
C VAL A 136 -1.49 -7.16 -6.43
N SER A 137 -0.48 -8.07 -6.52
CA SER A 137 -0.71 -9.46 -6.89
C SER A 137 -1.65 -10.19 -5.92
N LEU A 138 -1.55 -9.89 -4.62
CA LEU A 138 -2.45 -10.45 -3.61
C LEU A 138 -3.80 -9.74 -3.54
N ILE A 139 -3.84 -8.42 -3.76
CA ILE A 139 -5.09 -7.67 -3.84
C ILE A 139 -5.94 -8.17 -5.02
N LYS A 140 -5.32 -8.53 -6.13
CA LYS A 140 -6.02 -9.04 -7.32
C LYS A 140 -6.81 -10.32 -7.04
N GLU A 141 -6.32 -11.18 -6.13
CA GLU A 141 -7.01 -12.39 -5.69
C GLU A 141 -8.31 -12.11 -4.90
N GLU A 142 -8.48 -10.89 -4.38
CA GLU A 142 -9.69 -10.44 -3.69
C GLU A 142 -10.74 -9.87 -4.67
N GLU A 143 -10.55 -10.03 -5.97
CA GLU A 143 -11.48 -9.66 -7.06
C GLU A 143 -11.95 -8.18 -7.02
N PRO A 144 -11.05 -7.19 -6.85
CA PRO A 144 -11.43 -5.79 -6.98
C PRO A 144 -11.86 -5.47 -8.41
N SER A 145 -12.74 -4.48 -8.59
CA SER A 145 -13.15 -4.00 -9.91
C SER A 145 -12.05 -3.20 -10.61
N LYS A 146 -11.17 -2.54 -9.84
CA LYS A 146 -10.03 -1.77 -10.36
C LYS A 146 -8.96 -1.64 -9.30
N ILE A 147 -7.68 -1.70 -9.70
CA ILE A 147 -6.52 -1.43 -8.85
C ILE A 147 -5.79 -0.19 -9.36
N VAL A 148 -5.75 0.84 -8.53
CA VAL A 148 -4.99 2.07 -8.74
C VAL A 148 -3.84 2.11 -7.75
N VAL A 149 -2.64 2.45 -8.20
CA VAL A 149 -1.52 2.71 -7.29
C VAL A 149 -1.17 4.19 -7.36
N ALA A 150 -0.96 4.82 -6.19
CA ALA A 150 -0.83 6.26 -6.09
C ALA A 150 0.24 6.69 -5.09
N PHE A 151 1.19 7.51 -5.52
CA PHE A 151 2.25 8.04 -4.70
C PHE A 151 2.75 9.40 -5.20
N PRO A 152 3.29 10.24 -4.29
CA PRO A 152 3.79 11.57 -4.67
C PRO A 152 5.01 11.52 -5.59
N VAL A 153 5.91 10.54 -5.37
CA VAL A 153 7.17 10.45 -6.09
C VAL A 153 7.57 9.00 -6.36
N GLY A 154 8.14 8.76 -7.52
CA GLY A 154 8.66 7.44 -7.89
C GLY A 154 9.89 7.50 -8.78
N SER A 155 10.79 6.53 -8.65
CA SER A 155 11.89 6.37 -9.61
C SER A 155 11.34 5.98 -10.99
N SER A 156 11.99 6.42 -12.06
CA SER A 156 11.59 6.08 -13.43
C SER A 156 11.52 4.56 -13.65
N SER A 157 12.47 3.81 -13.08
CA SER A 157 12.48 2.34 -13.18
C SER A 157 11.31 1.69 -12.46
N ALA A 158 10.93 2.17 -11.27
CA ALA A 158 9.78 1.69 -10.53
C ALA A 158 8.47 1.98 -11.30
N ILE A 159 8.31 3.22 -11.77
CA ILE A 159 7.13 3.65 -12.52
C ILE A 159 6.94 2.79 -13.77
N ASN A 160 8.00 2.56 -14.57
CA ASN A 160 7.93 1.71 -15.74
C ASN A 160 7.53 0.26 -15.39
N ARG A 161 8.06 -0.29 -14.29
CA ARG A 161 7.67 -1.63 -13.81
C ARG A 161 6.20 -1.70 -13.39
N LEU A 162 5.67 -0.66 -12.77
CA LEU A 162 4.28 -0.60 -12.33
C LEU A 162 3.32 -0.47 -13.53
N TYR A 163 3.66 0.35 -14.53
CA TYR A 163 2.87 0.46 -15.77
C TYR A 163 2.80 -0.86 -16.56
N ASN A 164 3.87 -1.66 -16.52
CA ASN A 164 3.93 -2.95 -17.21
C ASN A 164 3.34 -4.11 -16.40
N SER A 165 2.79 -3.86 -15.21
CA SER A 165 2.19 -4.90 -14.38
C SER A 165 0.79 -5.25 -14.86
N PRO A 166 0.46 -6.55 -15.08
CA PRO A 166 -0.89 -6.97 -15.46
C PRO A 166 -1.91 -6.84 -14.31
N PHE A 167 -1.45 -6.51 -13.11
CA PHE A 167 -2.29 -6.39 -11.92
C PHE A 167 -2.70 -4.94 -11.60
N ILE A 168 -2.17 -3.95 -12.34
CA ILE A 168 -2.39 -2.52 -12.07
C ILE A 168 -3.14 -1.91 -13.24
N ASP A 169 -4.31 -1.36 -12.98
CA ASP A 169 -5.13 -0.70 -14.00
C ASP A 169 -4.74 0.77 -14.21
N GLU A 170 -4.17 1.41 -13.16
CA GLU A 170 -3.78 2.82 -13.24
C GLU A 170 -2.64 3.14 -12.27
N VAL A 171 -1.67 3.92 -12.75
CA VAL A 171 -0.55 4.45 -11.94
C VAL A 171 -0.67 5.96 -11.85
N VAL A 172 -0.79 6.50 -10.64
CA VAL A 172 -0.84 7.93 -10.37
C VAL A 172 0.42 8.33 -9.61
N CYS A 173 1.32 9.03 -10.29
CA CYS A 173 2.53 9.61 -9.69
C CYS A 173 2.57 11.11 -9.96
N ILE A 174 2.88 11.92 -8.94
CA ILE A 174 2.96 13.38 -9.12
C ILE A 174 4.29 13.76 -9.75
N GLU A 175 5.39 13.18 -9.27
CA GLU A 175 6.76 13.55 -9.66
C GLU A 175 7.58 12.29 -10.00
N VAL A 176 8.20 12.26 -11.20
CA VAL A 176 9.13 11.22 -11.62
C VAL A 176 10.47 11.92 -11.93
N PRO A 177 11.34 12.08 -10.92
CA PRO A 177 12.57 12.86 -11.07
C PRO A 177 13.63 12.10 -11.87
N LYS A 178 14.49 12.86 -12.56
CA LYS A 178 15.64 12.29 -13.32
C LYS A 178 16.67 11.62 -12.39
N HIS A 179 16.88 12.18 -11.20
CA HIS A 179 17.82 11.65 -10.20
C HIS A 179 17.05 11.24 -8.95
N PHE A 180 17.04 9.95 -8.67
CA PHE A 180 16.31 9.37 -7.55
C PHE A 180 17.26 8.46 -6.75
N ASN A 181 17.58 8.84 -5.52
CA ASN A 181 18.36 8.01 -4.59
C ASN A 181 17.47 7.41 -3.50
N ALA A 182 16.59 8.22 -2.91
CA ALA A 182 15.67 7.78 -1.87
C ALA A 182 14.42 8.66 -1.84
N VAL A 183 13.27 8.11 -1.40
CA VAL A 183 12.01 8.84 -1.26
C VAL A 183 12.16 10.11 -0.43
N GLY A 184 12.89 10.03 0.69
CA GLY A 184 13.01 11.14 1.64
C GLY A 184 13.65 12.42 1.07
N GLN A 185 14.43 12.32 -0.03
CA GLN A 185 15.06 13.50 -0.64
C GLN A 185 14.07 14.48 -1.27
N PHE A 186 12.82 14.03 -1.50
CA PHE A 186 11.76 14.85 -2.11
C PHE A 186 10.87 15.53 -1.06
N TYR A 187 11.20 15.38 0.22
CA TYR A 187 10.49 15.96 1.34
C TYR A 187 11.40 16.85 2.18
N ARG A 188 10.95 18.06 2.53
CA ARG A 188 11.68 18.90 3.50
C ARG A 188 11.69 18.31 4.90
N ASN A 189 10.53 17.72 5.30
CA ASN A 189 10.35 17.03 6.57
C ASN A 189 9.87 15.60 6.32
N PHE A 190 10.75 14.61 6.53
CA PHE A 190 10.47 13.18 6.31
C PHE A 190 10.68 12.36 7.58
N ASN A 191 10.08 12.81 8.70
CA ASN A 191 10.20 12.12 9.97
C ASN A 191 9.54 10.74 9.94
N PRO A 192 10.10 9.73 10.66
CA PRO A 192 9.51 8.41 10.75
C PRO A 192 8.08 8.46 11.33
N VAL A 193 7.17 7.70 10.72
CA VAL A 193 5.83 7.49 11.28
C VAL A 193 5.91 6.33 12.27
N LEU A 194 5.61 6.62 13.54
CA LEU A 194 5.61 5.62 14.61
C LEU A 194 4.33 4.78 14.58
N ASP A 195 4.37 3.53 15.06
CA ASP A 195 3.23 2.61 15.07
C ASP A 195 2.02 3.22 15.82
N LYS A 196 2.25 3.86 16.97
CA LYS A 196 1.18 4.55 17.73
C LYS A 196 0.45 5.61 16.88
N LYS A 197 1.21 6.41 16.11
CA LYS A 197 0.64 7.43 15.22
C LYS A 197 -0.11 6.80 14.04
N ALA A 198 0.44 5.74 13.45
CA ALA A 198 -0.17 5.00 12.36
C ALA A 198 -1.52 4.39 12.78
N MET A 199 -1.59 3.74 13.95
CA MET A 199 -2.83 3.20 14.51
C MET A 199 -3.87 4.29 14.80
N GLN A 200 -3.42 5.43 15.34
CA GLN A 200 -4.29 6.58 15.59
C GLN A 200 -4.92 7.09 14.29
N ILE A 201 -4.11 7.29 13.24
CA ILE A 201 -4.58 7.74 11.92
C ILE A 201 -5.65 6.79 11.37
N LEU A 202 -5.38 5.48 11.37
CA LEU A 202 -6.32 4.48 10.87
C LEU A 202 -7.65 4.50 11.64
N LYS A 203 -7.59 4.60 12.96
CA LYS A 203 -8.78 4.69 13.82
C LYS A 203 -9.58 5.97 13.55
N GLU A 204 -8.91 7.12 13.46
CA GLU A 204 -9.56 8.42 13.24
C GLU A 204 -10.22 8.50 11.87
N SER A 205 -9.55 8.05 10.82
CA SER A 205 -10.08 8.04 9.45
C SER A 205 -11.34 7.20 9.28
N ASN A 206 -11.51 6.15 10.10
CA ASN A 206 -12.67 5.26 9.98
C ASN A 206 -13.82 5.57 10.95
N LYS A 207 -13.72 6.60 11.78
CA LYS A 207 -14.78 6.92 12.77
C LYS A 207 -16.17 7.08 12.11
N HIS A 208 -16.25 7.77 10.98
CA HIS A 208 -17.50 7.99 10.25
C HIS A 208 -18.04 6.73 9.55
N PHE A 209 -17.18 5.76 9.24
CA PHE A 209 -17.57 4.51 8.59
C PHE A 209 -17.93 3.39 9.57
N ILE A 210 -17.74 3.60 10.88
CA ILE A 210 -18.11 2.64 11.93
C ILE A 210 -19.56 2.87 12.38
N VAL A 211 -20.03 4.11 12.36
CA VAL A 211 -21.36 4.49 12.85
C VAL A 211 -22.50 3.95 11.97
N SER A 212 -22.28 3.76 10.66
CA SER A 212 -23.32 3.28 9.73
C SER A 212 -23.63 1.77 9.80
N LYS A 213 -23.06 1.01 10.75
CA LYS A 213 -23.36 -0.42 10.92
C LYS A 213 -24.45 -0.70 11.96
N TYR A 214 -25.00 0.32 12.63
CA TYR A 214 -25.99 0.19 13.70
C TYR A 214 -27.28 1.01 13.45
N GLU A 215 -27.43 1.54 12.22
CA GLU A 215 -28.70 2.02 11.67
C GLU A 215 -29.13 1.05 10.54
#